data_0e2a03418e80435f2c7b1325c8010feb
#
_entry.id   0e2a03418e80435f2c7b1325c8010feb
#
_cell.length_a   1.000
_cell.length_b   1.000
_cell.length_c   1.000
_cell.angle_alpha   90.00
_cell.angle_beta   90.00
_cell.angle_gamma   90.00
#
_symmetry.space_group_name_H-M   'P 1'
#
loop_
_entity.id
_entity.type
_entity.pdbx_description
1 polymer ?
#
loop_
_entity_poly.entity_id
_entity_poly.type
_entity_poly.pdbx_seq_one_letter_code
_entity_poly.pdbx_strand_id
1 'polypeptide(L)'
;SGNSVVNYYGLEVVFWALIFGLIISNFLGIPEWLKTAIKTEFFIKIGLVLLGAEVLFTTIAKVGAYGMIQSIIVIVAVFYVCFWVAKKLGLDDEFASILGTAVSICGVSAAIAAGGAVKGDQKKISHTISLVLLCAIPMLLFQPLIAKAVGMLPAVAGAWIGGTIDTTGAVVAAGAIAGEAAMAVAVVV
;
A
#
# COMPACT_ATOMS: atom_id res chain seq x y z
N SER A 1 -25.19 7.16 -13.27
CA SER A 1 -26.13 7.44 -12.16
C SER A 1 -26.00 6.34 -11.12
N GLY A 2 -24.99 6.47 -10.25
CA GLY A 2 -24.72 5.51 -9.20
C GLY A 2 -25.81 5.58 -8.12
N ASN A 3 -26.30 4.42 -7.70
CA ASN A 3 -27.21 4.32 -6.56
C ASN A 3 -26.55 5.00 -5.35
N SER A 4 -27.22 6.00 -4.77
CA SER A 4 -26.70 6.76 -3.62
C SER A 4 -26.36 5.89 -2.40
N VAL A 5 -26.97 4.71 -2.30
CA VAL A 5 -26.71 3.70 -1.27
C VAL A 5 -25.36 3.03 -1.45
N VAL A 6 -24.92 2.77 -2.69
CA VAL A 6 -23.61 2.14 -3.00
C VAL A 6 -22.48 3.10 -2.69
N ASN A 7 -22.63 4.39 -2.98
CA ASN A 7 -21.66 5.42 -2.64
C ASN A 7 -21.59 5.70 -1.12
N TYR A 8 -22.74 5.60 -0.42
CA TYR A 8 -22.79 5.84 1.03
C TYR A 8 -21.99 4.80 1.83
N TYR A 9 -21.99 3.53 1.39
CA TYR A 9 -21.25 2.47 2.06
C TYR A 9 -19.81 2.30 1.53
N GLY A 10 -19.35 3.13 0.60
CA GLY A 10 -18.01 2.99 0.02
C GLY A 10 -17.81 1.68 -0.76
N LEU A 11 -18.93 1.08 -1.21
CA LEU A 11 -18.95 -0.11 -2.05
C LEU A 11 -18.64 0.31 -3.50
N GLU A 12 -17.45 0.91 -3.66
CA GLU A 12 -16.95 1.33 -4.97
C GLU A 12 -16.40 0.15 -5.77
N VAL A 13 -16.09 0.43 -7.02
CA VAL A 13 -15.52 -0.51 -7.99
C VAL A 13 -14.35 -1.31 -7.42
N VAL A 14 -13.56 -0.70 -6.52
CA VAL A 14 -12.39 -1.32 -5.87
C VAL A 14 -12.78 -2.50 -4.99
N PHE A 15 -13.85 -2.36 -4.18
CA PHE A 15 -14.33 -3.44 -3.31
C PHE A 15 -14.85 -4.64 -4.12
N TRP A 16 -15.64 -4.36 -5.16
CA TRP A 16 -16.12 -5.39 -6.06
C TRP A 16 -15.00 -6.04 -6.85
N ALA A 17 -14.03 -5.26 -7.32
CA ALA A 17 -12.85 -5.79 -8.01
C ALA A 17 -12.05 -6.73 -7.10
N LEU A 18 -11.90 -6.39 -5.82
CA LEU A 18 -11.21 -7.23 -4.84
C LEU A 18 -11.96 -8.57 -4.61
N ILE A 19 -13.29 -8.50 -4.41
CA ILE A 19 -14.11 -9.71 -4.23
C ILE A 19 -14.04 -10.60 -5.47
N PHE A 20 -14.28 -10.04 -6.66
CA PHE A 20 -14.21 -10.81 -7.90
C PHE A 20 -12.82 -11.36 -8.16
N GLY A 21 -11.76 -10.58 -7.89
CA GLY A 21 -10.38 -11.02 -8.00
C GLY A 21 -10.08 -12.20 -7.08
N LEU A 22 -10.52 -12.16 -5.82
CA LEU A 22 -10.37 -13.26 -4.88
C LEU A 22 -11.16 -14.51 -5.31
N ILE A 23 -12.39 -14.35 -5.77
CA ILE A 23 -13.22 -15.47 -6.25
C ILE A 23 -12.57 -16.12 -7.47
N ILE A 24 -12.18 -15.33 -8.46
CA ILE A 24 -11.54 -15.85 -9.68
C ILE A 24 -10.23 -16.57 -9.34
N SER A 25 -9.39 -15.96 -8.50
CA SER A 25 -8.09 -16.54 -8.13
C SER A 25 -8.22 -17.86 -7.37
N ASN A 26 -9.23 -17.99 -6.48
CA ASN A 26 -9.38 -19.18 -5.64
C ASN A 26 -10.20 -20.29 -6.29
N PHE A 27 -11.21 -19.97 -7.09
CA PHE A 27 -12.13 -20.97 -7.65
C PHE A 27 -11.84 -21.35 -9.10
N LEU A 28 -11.43 -20.39 -9.95
CA LEU A 28 -11.16 -20.67 -11.36
C LEU A 28 -9.68 -20.94 -11.65
N GLY A 29 -8.78 -20.47 -10.76
CA GLY A 29 -7.35 -20.47 -11.03
C GLY A 29 -6.96 -19.45 -12.12
N ILE A 30 -5.72 -18.98 -12.08
CA ILE A 30 -5.22 -18.03 -13.07
C ILE A 30 -4.38 -18.80 -14.10
N PRO A 31 -4.77 -18.83 -15.39
CA PRO A 31 -3.99 -19.49 -16.42
C PRO A 31 -2.61 -18.82 -16.58
N GLU A 32 -1.58 -19.61 -16.93
CA GLU A 32 -0.17 -19.16 -16.98
C GLU A 32 0.05 -17.96 -17.92
N TRP A 33 -0.66 -17.91 -19.04
CA TRP A 33 -0.56 -16.78 -19.97
C TRP A 33 -1.09 -15.47 -19.36
N LEU A 34 -2.07 -15.54 -18.47
CA LEU A 34 -2.64 -14.37 -17.80
C LEU A 34 -1.74 -13.87 -16.68
N LYS A 35 -1.00 -14.76 -16.00
CA LYS A 35 -0.02 -14.38 -14.95
C LYS A 35 1.06 -13.45 -15.51
N THR A 36 1.51 -13.68 -16.73
CA THR A 36 2.50 -12.83 -17.40
C THR A 36 1.94 -11.45 -17.77
N ALA A 37 0.63 -11.37 -18.05
CA ALA A 37 -0.06 -10.12 -18.39
C ALA A 37 -0.45 -9.28 -17.17
N ILE A 38 -0.56 -9.89 -15.96
CA ILE A 38 -0.93 -9.20 -14.72
C ILE A 38 0.30 -8.47 -14.16
N LYS A 39 0.70 -7.39 -14.81
CA LYS A 39 1.71 -6.44 -14.30
C LYS A 39 1.01 -5.33 -13.51
N THR A 40 0.41 -5.68 -12.38
CA THR A 40 -0.38 -4.75 -11.54
C THR A 40 0.39 -3.49 -11.17
N GLU A 41 1.66 -3.61 -10.78
CA GLU A 41 2.51 -2.45 -10.47
C GLU A 41 2.70 -1.51 -11.67
N PHE A 42 2.80 -2.04 -12.88
CA PHE A 42 2.94 -1.23 -14.08
C PHE A 42 1.67 -0.41 -14.35
N PHE A 43 0.50 -1.03 -14.25
CA PHE A 43 -0.77 -0.34 -14.44
C PHE A 43 -1.06 0.69 -13.34
N ILE A 44 -0.70 0.38 -12.08
CA ILE A 44 -0.79 1.34 -10.97
C ILE A 44 0.11 2.55 -11.23
N LYS A 45 1.35 2.35 -11.69
CA LYS A 45 2.26 3.45 -12.02
C LYS A 45 1.72 4.33 -13.15
N ILE A 46 1.13 3.75 -14.19
CA ILE A 46 0.45 4.53 -15.24
C ILE A 46 -0.71 5.35 -14.66
N GLY A 47 -1.55 4.72 -13.83
CA GLY A 47 -2.65 5.40 -13.15
C GLY A 47 -2.18 6.57 -12.27
N LEU A 48 -1.10 6.38 -11.53
CA LEU A 48 -0.49 7.43 -10.71
C LEU A 48 0.06 8.61 -11.54
N VAL A 49 0.68 8.33 -12.70
CA VAL A 49 1.13 9.39 -13.61
C VAL A 49 -0.03 10.21 -14.15
N LEU A 50 -1.12 9.55 -14.54
CA LEU A 50 -2.34 10.23 -15.00
C LEU A 50 -2.99 11.07 -13.89
N LEU A 51 -3.05 10.51 -12.68
CA LEU A 51 -3.58 11.21 -11.49
C LEU A 51 -2.70 12.39 -11.09
N GLY A 52 -1.38 12.25 -11.20
CA GLY A 52 -0.42 13.33 -10.96
C GLY A 52 -0.53 14.49 -11.98
N ALA A 53 -1.00 14.21 -13.19
CA ALA A 53 -1.23 15.25 -14.20
C ALA A 53 -2.44 16.14 -13.88
N GLU A 54 -3.42 15.65 -13.11
CA GLU A 54 -4.58 16.42 -12.66
C GLU A 54 -4.30 17.29 -11.43
N VAL A 55 -3.24 16.98 -10.66
CA VAL A 55 -2.90 17.73 -9.45
C VAL A 55 -2.09 18.98 -9.81
N LEU A 56 -2.53 20.14 -9.34
CA LEU A 56 -1.86 21.42 -9.54
C LEU A 56 -0.41 21.37 -9.01
N PHE A 57 0.55 21.76 -9.83
CA PHE A 57 1.99 21.71 -9.54
C PHE A 57 2.36 22.42 -8.22
N THR A 58 1.64 23.48 -7.87
CA THR A 58 1.81 24.20 -6.60
C THR A 58 1.41 23.37 -5.37
N THR A 59 0.41 22.52 -5.49
CA THR A 59 -0.02 21.61 -4.43
C THR A 59 1.01 20.49 -4.24
N ILE A 60 1.51 19.92 -5.34
CA ILE A 60 2.59 18.93 -5.32
C ILE A 60 3.84 19.50 -4.65
N ALA A 61 4.24 20.73 -4.96
CA ALA A 61 5.45 21.33 -4.40
C ALA A 61 5.34 21.54 -2.88
N LYS A 62 4.18 21.96 -2.37
CA LYS A 62 3.97 22.19 -0.93
C LYS A 62 3.75 20.90 -0.15
N VAL A 63 2.82 20.06 -0.58
CA VAL A 63 2.48 18.80 0.10
C VAL A 63 3.61 17.78 -0.06
N GLY A 64 4.23 17.72 -1.24
CA GLY A 64 5.33 16.80 -1.52
C GLY A 64 6.59 17.07 -0.70
N ALA A 65 6.94 18.34 -0.42
CA ALA A 65 8.10 18.65 0.43
C ALA A 65 7.91 18.17 1.88
N TYR A 66 6.73 18.41 2.45
CA TYR A 66 6.40 17.89 3.79
C TYR A 66 6.29 16.36 3.78
N GLY A 67 5.68 15.79 2.75
CA GLY A 67 5.59 14.34 2.56
C GLY A 67 6.95 13.67 2.45
N MET A 68 7.91 14.25 1.74
CA MET A 68 9.28 13.74 1.66
C MET A 68 9.99 13.68 3.02
N ILE A 69 9.89 14.75 3.80
CA ILE A 69 10.48 14.79 5.15
C ILE A 69 9.82 13.74 6.05
N GLN A 70 8.49 13.69 6.02
CA GLN A 70 7.71 12.69 6.76
C GLN A 70 8.11 11.26 6.35
N SER A 71 8.18 10.97 5.05
CA SER A 71 8.54 9.65 4.53
C SER A 71 9.94 9.21 4.96
N ILE A 72 10.93 10.10 4.90
CA ILE A 72 12.29 9.79 5.34
C ILE A 72 12.31 9.40 6.82
N ILE A 73 11.65 10.19 7.66
CA ILE A 73 11.57 9.92 9.10
C ILE A 73 10.87 8.59 9.38
N VAL A 74 9.74 8.35 8.72
CA VAL A 74 8.96 7.12 8.89
C VAL A 74 9.74 5.90 8.40
N ILE A 75 10.36 5.95 7.23
CA ILE A 75 11.17 4.85 6.68
C ILE A 75 12.28 4.47 7.65
N VAL A 76 13.04 5.45 8.14
CA VAL A 76 14.14 5.20 9.07
C VAL A 76 13.62 4.63 10.39
N ALA A 77 12.60 5.24 10.97
CA ALA A 77 12.03 4.80 12.24
C ALA A 77 11.44 3.38 12.13
N VAL A 78 10.63 3.11 11.12
CA VAL A 78 9.98 1.81 10.92
C VAL A 78 11.02 0.72 10.62
N PHE A 79 12.04 1.00 9.79
CA PHE A 79 13.11 0.06 9.52
C PHE A 79 13.81 -0.39 10.80
N TYR A 80 14.29 0.56 11.61
CA TYR A 80 15.01 0.22 12.84
C TYR A 80 14.14 -0.45 13.88
N VAL A 81 12.88 0.00 14.04
CA VAL A 81 11.94 -0.64 14.97
C VAL A 81 11.63 -2.08 14.53
N CYS A 82 11.33 -2.28 13.25
CA CYS A 82 11.04 -3.60 12.70
C CYS A 82 12.25 -4.53 12.82
N PHE A 83 13.45 -4.05 12.45
CA PHE A 83 14.70 -4.80 12.59
C PHE A 83 14.96 -5.21 14.04
N TRP A 84 14.82 -4.27 14.97
CA TRP A 84 15.03 -4.55 16.39
C TRP A 84 14.02 -5.57 16.95
N VAL A 85 12.74 -5.43 16.60
CA VAL A 85 11.70 -6.40 16.99
C VAL A 85 11.98 -7.77 16.40
N ALA A 86 12.32 -7.84 15.11
CA ALA A 86 12.69 -9.08 14.44
C ALA A 86 13.86 -9.78 15.12
N LYS A 87 14.90 -9.03 15.49
CA LYS A 87 16.04 -9.56 16.25
C LYS A 87 15.64 -10.06 17.65
N LYS A 88 14.76 -9.35 18.35
CA LYS A 88 14.23 -9.80 19.64
C LYS A 88 13.40 -11.10 19.53
N LEU A 89 12.73 -11.32 18.41
CA LEU A 89 12.00 -12.54 18.13
C LEU A 89 12.91 -13.70 17.69
N GLY A 90 14.22 -13.50 17.64
CA GLY A 90 15.20 -14.53 17.30
C GLY A 90 15.40 -14.74 15.79
N LEU A 91 14.93 -13.81 14.95
CA LEU A 91 15.18 -13.86 13.51
C LEU A 91 16.64 -13.51 13.21
N ASP A 92 17.19 -14.13 12.18
CA ASP A 92 18.53 -13.82 11.69
C ASP A 92 18.61 -12.45 11.01
N ASP A 93 19.81 -11.89 10.88
CA ASP A 93 20.03 -10.53 10.35
C ASP A 93 19.54 -10.37 8.93
N GLU A 94 19.65 -11.40 8.10
CA GLU A 94 19.17 -11.43 6.74
C GLU A 94 17.64 -11.25 6.68
N PHE A 95 16.90 -12.08 7.42
CA PHE A 95 15.44 -12.01 7.44
C PHE A 95 14.96 -10.70 8.08
N ALA A 96 15.59 -10.26 9.17
CA ALA A 96 15.26 -8.99 9.82
C ALA A 96 15.47 -7.80 8.88
N SER A 97 16.53 -7.82 8.06
CA SER A 97 16.81 -6.76 7.07
C SER A 97 15.78 -6.76 5.93
N ILE A 98 15.43 -7.94 5.40
CA ILE A 98 14.42 -8.06 4.34
C ILE A 98 13.06 -7.58 4.85
N LEU A 99 12.66 -8.02 6.04
CA LEU A 99 11.39 -7.65 6.66
C LEU A 99 11.34 -6.14 6.99
N GLY A 100 12.40 -5.61 7.58
CA GLY A 100 12.51 -4.18 7.91
C GLY A 100 12.41 -3.30 6.67
N THR A 101 13.11 -3.66 5.59
CA THR A 101 13.06 -2.93 4.32
C THR A 101 11.69 -3.03 3.66
N ALA A 102 11.07 -4.21 3.71
CA ALA A 102 9.74 -4.42 3.15
C ALA A 102 8.69 -3.53 3.81
N VAL A 103 8.61 -3.57 5.14
CA VAL A 103 7.59 -2.83 5.92
C VAL A 103 7.83 -1.32 5.89
N SER A 104 9.08 -0.88 5.69
CA SER A 104 9.40 0.56 5.71
C SER A 104 9.25 1.29 4.38
N ILE A 105 9.17 0.58 3.24
CA ILE A 105 9.17 1.23 1.92
C ILE A 105 7.90 0.89 1.13
N CYS A 106 7.90 -0.27 0.43
CA CYS A 106 6.80 -0.62 -0.49
C CYS A 106 6.44 -2.11 -0.48
N GLY A 107 6.61 -2.77 0.65
CA GLY A 107 6.21 -4.15 0.85
C GLY A 107 6.91 -5.13 -0.11
N VAL A 108 6.23 -5.53 -1.16
CA VAL A 108 6.65 -6.61 -2.07
C VAL A 108 7.94 -6.27 -2.84
N SER A 109 7.98 -5.10 -3.50
CA SER A 109 9.14 -4.70 -4.32
C SER A 109 10.39 -4.50 -3.47
N ALA A 110 10.24 -3.93 -2.28
CA ALA A 110 11.32 -3.73 -1.33
C ALA A 110 11.84 -5.06 -0.77
N ALA A 111 10.96 -6.02 -0.47
CA ALA A 111 11.35 -7.37 -0.05
C ALA A 111 12.21 -8.08 -1.10
N ILE A 112 11.81 -8.00 -2.38
CA ILE A 112 12.55 -8.60 -3.50
C ILE A 112 13.91 -7.92 -3.67
N ALA A 113 13.95 -6.58 -3.65
CA ALA A 113 15.18 -5.82 -3.80
C ALA A 113 16.17 -6.07 -2.65
N ALA A 114 15.69 -6.01 -1.40
CA ALA A 114 16.50 -6.29 -0.22
C ALA A 114 17.00 -7.73 -0.22
N GLY A 115 16.12 -8.69 -0.52
CA GLY A 115 16.49 -10.09 -0.64
C GLY A 115 17.58 -10.34 -1.69
N GLY A 116 17.48 -9.66 -2.83
CA GLY A 116 18.54 -9.69 -3.85
C GLY A 116 19.85 -9.08 -3.39
N ALA A 117 19.79 -7.96 -2.67
CA ALA A 117 21.00 -7.27 -2.16
C ALA A 117 21.76 -8.09 -1.10
N VAL A 118 21.03 -8.72 -0.19
CA VAL A 118 21.63 -9.56 0.86
C VAL A 118 21.85 -11.01 0.41
N LYS A 119 21.56 -11.35 -0.84
CA LYS A 119 21.58 -12.73 -1.38
C LYS A 119 20.73 -13.69 -0.54
N GLY A 120 19.58 -13.18 -0.12
CA GLY A 120 18.69 -13.85 0.82
C GLY A 120 17.99 -15.08 0.25
N ASP A 121 17.59 -15.99 1.15
CA ASP A 121 16.83 -17.18 0.80
C ASP A 121 15.45 -16.79 0.24
N GLN A 122 15.08 -17.40 -0.90
CA GLN A 122 13.78 -17.20 -1.55
C GLN A 122 12.60 -17.49 -0.62
N LYS A 123 12.76 -18.42 0.33
CA LYS A 123 11.73 -18.70 1.34
C LYS A 123 11.50 -17.51 2.26
N LYS A 124 12.56 -16.85 2.72
CA LYS A 124 12.47 -15.66 3.58
C LYS A 124 11.82 -14.49 2.85
N ILE A 125 12.16 -14.28 1.58
CA ILE A 125 11.54 -13.28 0.72
C ILE A 125 10.03 -13.56 0.58
N SER A 126 9.65 -14.80 0.25
CA SER A 126 8.25 -15.20 0.11
C SER A 126 7.46 -15.07 1.41
N HIS A 127 8.04 -15.44 2.56
CA HIS A 127 7.40 -15.24 3.86
C HIS A 127 7.20 -13.76 4.18
N THR A 128 8.19 -12.91 3.93
CA THR A 128 8.07 -11.45 4.10
C THR A 128 6.93 -10.89 3.25
N ILE A 129 6.87 -11.25 1.97
CA ILE A 129 5.80 -10.81 1.08
C ILE A 129 4.42 -11.25 1.60
N SER A 130 4.30 -12.49 2.06
CA SER A 130 3.04 -13.01 2.61
C SER A 130 2.61 -12.27 3.87
N LEU A 131 3.55 -11.96 4.78
CA LEU A 131 3.28 -11.20 6.00
C LEU A 131 2.82 -9.77 5.69
N VAL A 132 3.51 -9.09 4.78
CA VAL A 132 3.16 -7.73 4.35
C VAL A 132 1.75 -7.70 3.76
N LEU A 133 1.43 -8.61 2.84
CA LEU A 133 0.09 -8.68 2.23
C LEU A 133 -0.99 -9.04 3.26
N LEU A 134 -0.69 -9.92 4.21
CA LEU A 134 -1.62 -10.28 5.28
C LEU A 134 -1.97 -9.08 6.16
N CYS A 135 -1.03 -8.16 6.38
CA CYS A 135 -1.27 -6.92 7.11
C CYS A 135 -1.94 -5.85 6.25
N ALA A 136 -1.54 -5.72 4.98
CA ALA A 136 -2.05 -4.70 4.07
C ALA A 136 -3.55 -4.84 3.79
N ILE A 137 -4.07 -6.07 3.67
CA ILE A 137 -5.51 -6.31 3.39
C ILE A 137 -6.43 -5.76 4.50
N PRO A 138 -6.21 -6.07 5.79
CA PRO A 138 -7.00 -5.46 6.86
C PRO A 138 -6.86 -3.94 6.89
N MET A 139 -5.64 -3.39 6.72
CA MET A 139 -5.41 -1.95 6.76
C MET A 139 -6.17 -1.24 5.64
N LEU A 140 -6.18 -1.80 4.43
CA LEU A 140 -6.92 -1.28 3.28
C LEU A 140 -8.42 -1.11 3.59
N LEU A 141 -9.01 -2.03 4.36
CA LEU A 141 -10.43 -2.00 4.67
C LEU A 141 -10.74 -1.17 5.92
N PHE A 142 -9.99 -1.38 7.01
CA PHE A 142 -10.29 -0.77 8.29
C PHE A 142 -9.88 0.70 8.39
N GLN A 143 -8.76 1.12 7.83
CA GLN A 143 -8.30 2.50 7.95
C GLN A 143 -9.28 3.52 7.36
N PRO A 144 -9.77 3.39 6.13
CA PRO A 144 -10.73 4.35 5.59
C PRO A 144 -12.07 4.32 6.34
N LEU A 145 -12.50 3.17 6.86
CA LEU A 145 -13.70 3.07 7.68
C LEU A 145 -13.53 3.79 9.02
N ILE A 146 -12.39 3.62 9.67
CA ILE A 146 -12.06 4.32 10.92
C ILE A 146 -11.97 5.83 10.67
N ALA A 147 -11.30 6.25 9.59
CA ALA A 147 -11.19 7.66 9.23
C ALA A 147 -12.57 8.32 9.04
N LYS A 148 -13.51 7.63 8.38
CA LYS A 148 -14.90 8.07 8.24
C LYS A 148 -15.67 8.07 9.56
N ALA A 149 -15.53 7.02 10.36
CA ALA A 149 -16.23 6.89 11.65
C ALA A 149 -15.82 7.97 12.66
N VAL A 150 -14.54 8.34 12.67
CA VAL A 150 -13.99 9.39 13.55
C VAL A 150 -14.22 10.79 12.97
N GLY A 151 -14.65 10.91 11.71
CA GLY A 151 -14.85 12.20 11.05
C GLY A 151 -13.57 12.94 10.75
N MET A 152 -12.49 12.22 10.38
CA MET A 152 -11.21 12.85 10.06
C MET A 152 -11.33 13.77 8.84
N LEU A 153 -10.60 14.90 8.89
CA LEU A 153 -10.44 15.75 7.72
C LEU A 153 -9.80 14.95 6.57
N PRO A 154 -10.25 15.13 5.32
CA PRO A 154 -9.74 14.35 4.18
C PRO A 154 -8.22 14.37 4.03
N ALA A 155 -7.59 15.53 4.29
CA ALA A 155 -6.14 15.67 4.23
C ALA A 155 -5.43 14.83 5.32
N VAL A 156 -5.99 14.78 6.54
CA VAL A 156 -5.44 13.99 7.64
C VAL A 156 -5.64 12.48 7.39
N ALA A 157 -6.83 12.10 6.93
CA ALA A 157 -7.12 10.72 6.55
C ALA A 157 -6.20 10.24 5.43
N GLY A 158 -5.99 11.07 4.40
CA GLY A 158 -5.07 10.77 3.31
C GLY A 158 -3.62 10.62 3.78
N ALA A 159 -3.12 11.56 4.59
CA ALA A 159 -1.77 11.49 5.14
C ALA A 159 -1.57 10.28 6.05
N TRP A 160 -2.59 9.90 6.83
CA TRP A 160 -2.55 8.70 7.65
C TRP A 160 -2.52 7.42 6.80
N ILE A 161 -3.39 7.31 5.80
CA ILE A 161 -3.44 6.15 4.89
C ILE A 161 -2.11 6.04 4.11
N GLY A 162 -1.64 7.14 3.49
CA GLY A 162 -0.41 7.13 2.70
C GLY A 162 0.85 6.88 3.51
N GLY A 163 0.90 7.38 4.75
CA GLY A 163 2.06 7.22 5.64
C GLY A 163 2.11 5.91 6.43
N THR A 164 1.06 5.05 6.35
CA THR A 164 1.00 3.82 7.16
C THR A 164 0.81 2.55 6.35
N ILE A 165 0.23 2.62 5.15
CA ILE A 165 0.10 1.47 4.26
C ILE A 165 1.35 1.38 3.39
N ASP A 166 2.02 0.24 3.43
CA ASP A 166 3.29 -0.01 2.76
C ASP A 166 3.18 -0.55 1.31
N THR A 167 1.97 -0.68 0.78
CA THR A 167 1.75 -1.15 -0.59
C THR A 167 0.98 -0.12 -1.42
N THR A 168 1.56 0.34 -2.53
CA THR A 168 0.99 1.38 -3.39
C THR A 168 -0.45 1.09 -3.82
N GLY A 169 -0.74 -0.17 -4.18
CA GLY A 169 -2.09 -0.58 -4.58
C GLY A 169 -3.11 -0.44 -3.46
N ALA A 170 -2.73 -0.79 -2.22
CA ALA A 170 -3.60 -0.67 -1.06
C ALA A 170 -3.79 0.80 -0.64
N VAL A 171 -2.76 1.64 -0.78
CA VAL A 171 -2.87 3.10 -0.55
C VAL A 171 -3.91 3.71 -1.47
N VAL A 172 -3.82 3.46 -2.78
CA VAL A 172 -4.77 3.97 -3.77
C VAL A 172 -6.19 3.49 -3.47
N ALA A 173 -6.34 2.19 -3.18
CA ALA A 173 -7.63 1.60 -2.89
C ALA A 173 -8.24 2.14 -1.58
N ALA A 174 -7.46 2.22 -0.50
CA ALA A 174 -7.91 2.79 0.77
C ALA A 174 -8.23 4.29 0.66
N GLY A 175 -7.41 5.04 -0.08
CA GLY A 175 -7.64 6.44 -0.38
C GLY A 175 -8.94 6.66 -1.14
N ALA A 176 -9.23 5.85 -2.17
CA ALA A 176 -10.47 5.89 -2.93
C ALA A 176 -11.70 5.61 -2.04
N ILE A 177 -11.59 4.62 -1.14
CA ILE A 177 -12.65 4.34 -0.16
C ILE A 177 -12.86 5.52 0.80
N ALA A 178 -11.79 6.20 1.22
CA ALA A 178 -11.87 7.37 2.09
C ALA A 178 -12.48 8.59 1.40
N GLY A 179 -12.27 8.74 0.08
CA GLY A 179 -12.81 9.80 -0.78
C GLY A 179 -11.72 10.43 -1.65
N GLU A 180 -12.11 11.08 -2.75
CA GLU A 180 -11.18 11.66 -3.74
C GLU A 180 -10.14 12.61 -3.12
N ALA A 181 -10.59 13.50 -2.22
CA ALA A 181 -9.69 14.44 -1.55
C ALA A 181 -8.67 13.75 -0.63
N ALA A 182 -9.05 12.65 0.03
CA ALA A 182 -8.14 11.84 0.83
C ALA A 182 -7.19 11.04 -0.06
N MET A 183 -7.66 10.50 -1.18
CA MET A 183 -6.84 9.78 -2.15
C MET A 183 -5.75 10.69 -2.75
N ALA A 184 -6.10 11.92 -3.13
CA ALA A 184 -5.13 12.87 -3.68
C ALA A 184 -3.96 13.16 -2.73
N VAL A 185 -4.20 13.15 -1.42
CA VAL A 185 -3.13 13.31 -0.41
C VAL A 185 -2.41 12.00 -0.17
N ALA A 186 -3.13 10.88 -0.07
CA ALA A 186 -2.55 9.57 0.23
C ALA A 186 -1.51 9.11 -0.81
N VAL A 187 -1.73 9.43 -2.09
CA VAL A 187 -0.80 9.05 -3.18
C VAL A 187 0.43 9.95 -3.28
N VAL A 188 0.45 11.10 -2.60
CA VAL A 188 1.57 12.06 -2.60
C VAL A 188 2.46 11.88 -1.37
N VAL A 189 1.91 11.38 -0.28
CA VAL A 189 2.62 11.07 0.96
C VAL A 189 3.23 9.69 0.92
#